data_2de26e742460422090a4bc763d4600e5
#
_entry.id   2de26e742460422090a4bc763d4600e5
#
_cell.length_a   1.000
_cell.length_b   1.000
_cell.length_c   1.000
_cell.angle_alpha   90.00
_cell.angle_beta   90.00
_cell.angle_gamma   90.00
#
_symmetry.space_group_name_H-M   'P 1'
#
loop_
_entity.id
_entity.type
_entity.pdbx_description
1 polymer ?
#
loop_
_entity_poly.entity_id
_entity_poly.type
_entity_poly.pdbx_seq_one_letter_code
_entity_poly.pdbx_strand_id
1 'polypeptide(L)'
;VVCNFQTFEIHDMNFPNGEPEVLMLADLEKDYSRLQFLVDTGSKTIKKEMEVSLQAGELVGVLYDALLKQYKDPTAPETLKSLNALCVRLVFCLYAEDAGIFGRRDMFHDYLKNVPAAGIRKALVELFRVLDQKPEERDKYLADDNPALAAFPYVNGGLFADENIEIPPFTEELKNILLSKASEDFDWSAISPTIF
;
A
#
# COMPACT_ATOMS: atom_id res chain seq x y z
N VAL A 1 -21.86 -10.72 -16.18
CA VAL A 1 -22.74 -11.27 -17.26
C VAL A 1 -24.05 -11.69 -16.63
N VAL A 2 -25.16 -11.27 -17.25
CA VAL A 2 -26.52 -11.69 -16.89
C VAL A 2 -27.12 -12.46 -18.08
N CYS A 3 -27.83 -13.57 -17.80
CA CYS A 3 -28.46 -14.37 -18.84
C CYS A 3 -29.94 -14.62 -18.49
N ASN A 4 -30.84 -14.44 -19.49
CA ASN A 4 -32.25 -14.73 -19.38
C ASN A 4 -32.67 -15.95 -20.22
N PHE A 5 -31.72 -16.80 -20.61
CA PHE A 5 -31.87 -17.96 -21.50
C PHE A 5 -32.27 -17.64 -22.99
N GLN A 6 -32.26 -16.37 -23.36
CA GLN A 6 -32.40 -15.90 -24.74
C GLN A 6 -31.24 -14.99 -25.12
N THR A 7 -30.79 -14.18 -24.19
CA THR A 7 -29.69 -13.22 -24.33
C THR A 7 -28.71 -13.29 -23.17
N PHE A 8 -27.46 -12.97 -23.49
CA PHE A 8 -26.42 -12.66 -22.50
C PHE A 8 -26.18 -11.15 -22.55
N GLU A 9 -26.25 -10.48 -21.42
CA GLU A 9 -25.85 -9.09 -21.23
C GLU A 9 -24.50 -9.04 -20.55
N ILE A 10 -23.48 -8.48 -21.21
CA ILE A 10 -22.12 -8.37 -20.72
C ILE A 10 -21.92 -6.93 -20.27
N HIS A 11 -21.77 -6.71 -18.96
CA HIS A 11 -21.52 -5.41 -18.36
C HIS A 11 -20.02 -5.28 -18.08
N ASP A 12 -19.37 -4.22 -18.57
CA ASP A 12 -18.02 -3.86 -18.20
C ASP A 12 -18.06 -3.07 -16.88
N MET A 13 -17.52 -3.67 -15.81
CA MET A 13 -17.54 -3.06 -14.48
C MET A 13 -16.57 -1.88 -14.35
N ASN A 14 -15.65 -1.68 -15.30
CA ASN A 14 -14.82 -0.48 -15.38
C ASN A 14 -15.64 0.73 -15.90
N PHE A 15 -16.76 0.48 -16.56
CA PHE A 15 -17.69 1.49 -17.07
C PHE A 15 -19.13 1.16 -16.62
N PRO A 16 -19.45 1.26 -15.31
CA PRO A 16 -20.71 0.75 -14.75
C PRO A 16 -21.96 1.43 -15.31
N ASN A 17 -21.83 2.60 -15.91
CA ASN A 17 -22.92 3.34 -16.57
C ASN A 17 -22.94 3.16 -18.11
N GLY A 18 -22.07 2.31 -18.66
CA GLY A 18 -22.05 1.97 -20.09
C GLY A 18 -23.21 1.06 -20.47
N GLU A 19 -23.63 1.10 -21.75
CA GLU A 19 -24.61 0.15 -22.26
C GLU A 19 -23.99 -1.26 -22.28
N PRO A 20 -24.74 -2.30 -21.83
CA PRO A 20 -24.25 -3.67 -21.87
C PRO A 20 -24.13 -4.16 -23.30
N GLU A 21 -23.13 -4.97 -23.58
CA GLU A 21 -23.04 -5.71 -24.84
C GLU A 21 -24.02 -6.90 -24.78
N VAL A 22 -24.88 -7.01 -25.81
CA VAL A 22 -25.89 -8.07 -25.87
C VAL A 22 -25.47 -9.14 -26.85
N LEU A 23 -25.49 -10.40 -26.44
CA LEU A 23 -25.24 -11.59 -27.26
C LEU A 23 -26.47 -12.50 -27.21
N MET A 24 -27.02 -12.83 -28.36
CA MET A 24 -28.15 -13.76 -28.46
C MET A 24 -27.68 -15.20 -28.25
N LEU A 25 -28.42 -15.99 -27.49
CA LEU A 25 -28.12 -17.41 -27.29
C LEU A 25 -28.04 -18.18 -28.64
N ALA A 26 -28.86 -17.81 -29.63
CA ALA A 26 -28.86 -18.41 -30.96
C ALA A 26 -27.53 -18.18 -31.74
N ASP A 27 -26.84 -17.08 -31.43
CA ASP A 27 -25.56 -16.71 -32.07
C ASP A 27 -24.33 -17.16 -31.28
N LEU A 28 -24.53 -17.80 -30.15
CA LEU A 28 -23.43 -18.20 -29.24
C LEU A 28 -22.41 -19.11 -29.91
N GLU A 29 -22.84 -19.99 -30.81
CA GLU A 29 -21.94 -20.88 -31.59
C GLU A 29 -20.94 -20.09 -32.43
N LYS A 30 -21.34 -18.93 -32.96
CA LYS A 30 -20.52 -18.09 -33.83
C LYS A 30 -19.70 -17.08 -33.06
N ASP A 31 -20.25 -16.55 -31.94
CA ASP A 31 -19.74 -15.41 -31.20
C ASP A 31 -19.31 -15.78 -29.77
N TYR A 32 -19.05 -17.07 -29.48
CA TYR A 32 -18.64 -17.53 -28.14
C TYR A 32 -17.38 -16.83 -27.61
N SER A 33 -16.56 -16.30 -28.52
CA SER A 33 -15.34 -15.54 -28.15
C SER A 33 -15.62 -14.32 -27.28
N ARG A 34 -16.83 -13.75 -27.37
CA ARG A 34 -17.25 -12.64 -26.49
C ARG A 34 -17.41 -13.05 -25.02
N LEU A 35 -17.64 -14.33 -24.76
CA LEU A 35 -17.70 -14.92 -23.42
C LEU A 35 -16.40 -15.61 -23.00
N GLN A 36 -15.35 -15.56 -23.83
CA GLN A 36 -14.08 -16.24 -23.57
C GLN A 36 -13.40 -15.75 -22.29
N PHE A 37 -13.64 -14.50 -21.90
CA PHE A 37 -13.15 -13.95 -20.64
C PHE A 37 -13.66 -14.73 -19.40
N LEU A 38 -14.79 -15.43 -19.47
CA LEU A 38 -15.27 -16.29 -18.38
C LEU A 38 -14.37 -17.53 -18.18
N VAL A 39 -13.63 -17.91 -19.22
CA VAL A 39 -12.74 -19.08 -19.19
C VAL A 39 -11.28 -18.65 -19.03
N ASP A 40 -10.88 -17.55 -19.70
CA ASP A 40 -9.48 -17.11 -19.79
C ASP A 40 -9.05 -16.12 -18.69
N THR A 41 -10.00 -15.45 -18.03
CA THR A 41 -9.71 -14.39 -17.05
C THR A 41 -8.92 -14.87 -15.84
N GLY A 42 -9.06 -16.14 -15.47
CA GLY A 42 -8.32 -16.71 -14.34
C GLY A 42 -6.81 -16.69 -14.52
N SER A 43 -6.28 -16.90 -15.73
CA SER A 43 -4.84 -17.11 -15.91
C SER A 43 -4.04 -15.84 -16.10
N LYS A 44 -4.58 -14.81 -16.76
CA LYS A 44 -3.84 -13.56 -17.04
C LYS A 44 -3.87 -12.60 -15.85
N THR A 45 -5.04 -12.45 -15.23
CA THR A 45 -5.17 -11.60 -14.03
C THR A 45 -4.42 -12.18 -12.85
N ILE A 46 -4.57 -13.49 -12.60
CA ILE A 46 -3.82 -14.20 -11.54
C ILE A 46 -2.30 -14.11 -11.78
N LYS A 47 -1.83 -14.27 -13.01
CA LYS A 47 -0.39 -14.13 -13.31
C LYS A 47 0.12 -12.73 -13.04
N LYS A 48 -0.64 -11.69 -13.43
CA LYS A 48 -0.28 -10.30 -13.17
C LYS A 48 -0.28 -9.99 -11.66
N GLU A 49 -1.30 -10.44 -10.94
CA GLU A 49 -1.38 -10.28 -9.48
C GLU A 49 -0.23 -11.02 -8.77
N MET A 50 0.12 -12.22 -9.22
CA MET A 50 1.28 -12.95 -8.70
C MET A 50 2.60 -12.22 -8.98
N GLU A 51 2.78 -11.67 -10.18
CA GLU A 51 3.98 -10.91 -10.55
C GLU A 51 4.14 -9.66 -9.70
N VAL A 52 3.07 -8.87 -9.54
CA VAL A 52 3.05 -7.69 -8.67
C VAL A 52 3.34 -8.06 -7.22
N SER A 53 2.73 -9.14 -6.70
CA SER A 53 2.98 -9.62 -5.34
C SER A 53 4.42 -10.08 -5.13
N LEU A 54 5.04 -10.71 -6.14
CA LEU A 54 6.44 -11.11 -6.09
C LEU A 54 7.36 -9.89 -6.04
N GLN A 55 7.12 -8.88 -6.89
CA GLN A 55 7.89 -7.63 -6.89
C GLN A 55 7.77 -6.89 -5.56
N ALA A 56 6.57 -6.81 -4.99
CA ALA A 56 6.36 -6.24 -3.66
C ALA A 56 7.16 -6.98 -2.58
N GLY A 57 7.13 -8.32 -2.62
CA GLY A 57 7.91 -9.16 -1.70
C GLY A 57 9.42 -8.93 -1.80
N GLU A 58 9.95 -8.77 -3.02
CA GLU A 58 11.36 -8.43 -3.24
C GLU A 58 11.72 -7.06 -2.67
N LEU A 59 10.86 -6.04 -2.89
CA LEU A 59 11.07 -4.70 -2.33
C LEU A 59 11.04 -4.69 -0.80
N VAL A 60 10.08 -5.42 -0.20
CA VAL A 60 10.02 -5.59 1.27
C VAL A 60 11.29 -6.28 1.77
N GLY A 61 11.78 -7.31 1.07
CA GLY A 61 13.04 -7.98 1.41
C GLY A 61 14.24 -7.03 1.38
N VAL A 62 14.37 -6.21 0.34
CA VAL A 62 15.44 -5.21 0.22
C VAL A 62 15.35 -4.17 1.36
N LEU A 63 14.14 -3.69 1.66
CA LEU A 63 13.92 -2.73 2.76
C LEU A 63 14.24 -3.37 4.11
N TYR A 64 13.80 -4.60 4.35
CA TYR A 64 14.08 -5.36 5.56
C TYR A 64 15.56 -5.52 5.80
N ASP A 65 16.32 -5.97 4.79
CA ASP A 65 17.77 -6.18 4.90
C ASP A 65 18.52 -4.85 5.13
N ALA A 66 18.06 -3.78 4.48
CA ALA A 66 18.65 -2.46 4.67
C ALA A 66 18.39 -1.89 6.07
N LEU A 67 17.19 -2.10 6.62
CA LEU A 67 16.84 -1.73 8.00
C LEU A 67 17.62 -2.56 9.01
N LEU A 68 17.70 -3.89 8.83
CA LEU A 68 18.39 -4.80 9.76
C LEU A 68 19.85 -4.39 9.98
N LYS A 69 20.53 -3.94 8.93
CA LYS A 69 21.93 -3.45 9.01
C LYS A 69 22.12 -2.22 9.88
N GLN A 70 21.05 -1.47 10.18
CA GLN A 70 21.14 -0.25 10.99
C GLN A 70 20.95 -0.51 12.50
N TYR A 71 20.48 -1.69 12.87
CA TYR A 71 20.34 -2.05 14.28
C TYR A 71 21.68 -2.41 14.90
N LYS A 72 21.86 -2.07 16.18
CA LYS A 72 23.08 -2.36 16.94
C LYS A 72 23.29 -3.85 17.19
N ASP A 73 22.20 -4.57 17.47
CA ASP A 73 22.19 -6.02 17.66
C ASP A 73 21.11 -6.65 16.76
N PRO A 74 21.47 -7.04 15.54
CA PRO A 74 20.51 -7.58 14.58
C PRO A 74 20.01 -8.99 14.93
N THR A 75 20.59 -9.64 15.95
CA THR A 75 20.24 -11.01 16.35
C THR A 75 19.34 -11.06 17.58
N ALA A 76 19.18 -9.95 18.29
CA ALA A 76 18.34 -9.89 19.48
C ALA A 76 16.86 -10.10 19.13
N PRO A 77 16.11 -10.93 19.89
CA PRO A 77 14.69 -11.16 19.66
C PRO A 77 13.85 -9.87 19.65
N GLU A 78 14.18 -8.92 20.51
CA GLU A 78 13.50 -7.62 20.61
C GLU A 78 13.73 -6.76 19.36
N THR A 79 14.95 -6.81 18.81
CA THR A 79 15.29 -6.16 17.53
C THR A 79 14.48 -6.74 16.39
N LEU A 80 14.40 -8.06 16.27
CA LEU A 80 13.62 -8.73 15.22
C LEU A 80 12.13 -8.41 15.34
N LYS A 81 11.59 -8.34 16.57
CA LYS A 81 10.21 -7.92 16.80
C LYS A 81 9.98 -6.48 16.35
N SER A 82 10.87 -5.56 16.71
CA SER A 82 10.80 -4.15 16.32
C SER A 82 10.92 -3.97 14.81
N LEU A 83 11.86 -4.69 14.18
CA LEU A 83 12.08 -4.66 12.73
C LEU A 83 10.84 -5.15 11.97
N ASN A 84 10.23 -6.27 12.40
CA ASN A 84 9.02 -6.79 11.79
C ASN A 84 7.87 -5.77 11.89
N ALA A 85 7.64 -5.20 13.07
CA ALA A 85 6.61 -4.19 13.28
C ALA A 85 6.88 -2.93 12.43
N LEU A 86 8.13 -2.49 12.35
CA LEU A 86 8.52 -1.34 11.52
C LEU A 86 8.29 -1.61 10.04
N CYS A 87 8.69 -2.77 9.52
CA CYS A 87 8.45 -3.15 8.13
C CYS A 87 6.96 -3.15 7.79
N VAL A 88 6.12 -3.75 8.63
CA VAL A 88 4.67 -3.75 8.41
C VAL A 88 4.09 -2.33 8.38
N ARG A 89 4.53 -1.45 9.29
CA ARG A 89 4.11 -0.05 9.33
C ARG A 89 4.53 0.73 8.07
N LEU A 90 5.76 0.53 7.61
CA LEU A 90 6.27 1.19 6.40
C LEU A 90 5.52 0.70 5.15
N VAL A 91 5.33 -0.60 4.99
CA VAL A 91 4.56 -1.19 3.88
C VAL A 91 3.12 -0.68 3.89
N PHE A 92 2.50 -0.59 5.08
CA PHE A 92 1.17 0.00 5.20
C PHE A 92 1.17 1.47 4.73
N CYS A 93 2.17 2.28 5.13
CA CYS A 93 2.24 3.69 4.72
C CYS A 93 2.39 3.83 3.19
N LEU A 94 3.21 3.00 2.55
CA LEU A 94 3.38 2.95 1.11
C LEU A 94 2.08 2.56 0.40
N TYR A 95 1.41 1.53 0.88
CA TYR A 95 0.10 1.13 0.36
C TYR A 95 -0.96 2.22 0.56
N ALA A 96 -1.01 2.82 1.75
CA ALA A 96 -2.02 3.80 2.11
C ALA A 96 -1.92 5.10 1.29
N GLU A 97 -0.70 5.53 0.92
CA GLU A 97 -0.53 6.68 0.03
C GLU A 97 -1.00 6.39 -1.39
N ASP A 98 -0.66 5.23 -1.96
CA ASP A 98 -1.04 4.84 -3.32
C ASP A 98 -2.53 4.54 -3.44
N ALA A 99 -3.11 3.89 -2.44
CA ALA A 99 -4.55 3.60 -2.36
C ALA A 99 -5.40 4.83 -1.99
N GLY A 100 -4.79 5.99 -1.73
CA GLY A 100 -5.49 7.22 -1.37
C GLY A 100 -6.10 7.22 0.05
N ILE A 101 -5.72 6.28 0.92
CA ILE A 101 -6.21 6.18 2.31
C ILE A 101 -5.79 7.42 3.12
N PHE A 102 -4.64 8.00 2.83
CA PHE A 102 -4.16 9.24 3.45
C PHE A 102 -4.84 10.52 2.90
N GLY A 103 -5.76 10.39 1.94
CA GLY A 103 -6.49 11.50 1.33
C GLY A 103 -5.90 11.99 0.01
N ARG A 104 -4.61 11.80 -0.25
CA ARG A 104 -3.95 12.05 -1.54
C ARG A 104 -2.78 11.08 -1.76
N ARG A 105 -2.39 10.90 -3.02
CA ARG A 105 -1.19 10.14 -3.38
C ARG A 105 0.08 10.86 -2.91
N ASP A 106 1.14 10.11 -2.77
CA ASP A 106 2.51 10.55 -2.43
C ASP A 106 2.58 11.35 -1.11
N MET A 107 1.61 11.17 -0.21
CA MET A 107 1.54 11.96 1.02
C MET A 107 2.65 11.57 2.02
N PHE A 108 2.94 10.29 2.12
CA PHE A 108 4.01 9.76 2.95
C PHE A 108 5.39 10.12 2.36
N HIS A 109 5.55 9.93 1.06
CA HIS A 109 6.74 10.35 0.32
C HIS A 109 7.04 11.83 0.51
N ASP A 110 6.05 12.71 0.24
CA ASP A 110 6.20 14.15 0.35
C ASP A 110 6.57 14.61 1.76
N TYR A 111 6.03 13.93 2.79
CA TYR A 111 6.34 14.23 4.19
C TYR A 111 7.82 13.96 4.49
N LEU A 112 8.39 12.89 3.96
CA LEU A 112 9.76 12.47 4.29
C LEU A 112 10.83 12.98 3.33
N LYS A 113 10.50 13.34 2.08
CA LYS A 113 11.50 13.65 1.05
C LYS A 113 12.46 14.78 1.43
N ASN A 114 11.96 15.82 2.09
CA ASN A 114 12.74 16.97 2.51
C ASN A 114 13.39 16.81 3.89
N VAL A 115 13.12 15.71 4.60
CA VAL A 115 13.71 15.40 5.90
C VAL A 115 15.11 14.81 5.66
N PRO A 116 16.18 15.35 6.27
CA PRO A 116 17.50 14.73 6.22
C PRO A 116 17.45 13.29 6.76
N ALA A 117 18.31 12.38 6.26
CA ALA A 117 18.31 10.99 6.71
C ALA A 117 18.37 10.86 8.23
N ALA A 118 19.21 11.65 8.90
CA ALA A 118 19.31 11.68 10.36
C ALA A 118 17.99 12.07 11.08
N GLY A 119 17.09 12.76 10.41
CA GLY A 119 15.78 13.19 10.90
C GLY A 119 14.65 12.20 10.67
N ILE A 120 14.81 11.25 9.73
CA ILE A 120 13.75 10.31 9.32
C ILE A 120 13.23 9.49 10.52
N ARG A 121 14.11 9.01 11.37
CA ARG A 121 13.71 8.27 12.59
C ARG A 121 12.73 9.08 13.44
N LYS A 122 13.01 10.35 13.69
CA LYS A 122 12.14 11.24 14.47
C LYS A 122 10.82 11.49 13.75
N ALA A 123 10.87 11.77 12.45
CA ALA A 123 9.69 11.98 11.63
C ALA A 123 8.75 10.76 11.63
N LEU A 124 9.29 9.53 11.55
CA LEU A 124 8.50 8.30 11.63
C LEU A 124 7.85 8.10 13.01
N VAL A 125 8.57 8.39 14.10
CA VAL A 125 8.00 8.32 15.46
C VAL A 125 6.81 9.28 15.61
N GLU A 126 6.95 10.51 15.12
CA GLU A 126 5.88 11.53 15.16
C GLU A 126 4.71 11.12 14.26
N LEU A 127 4.99 10.61 13.07
CA LEU A 127 3.96 10.12 12.13
C LEU A 127 3.16 8.97 12.74
N PHE A 128 3.83 7.95 13.28
CA PHE A 128 3.15 6.78 13.86
C PHE A 128 2.27 7.17 15.05
N ARG A 129 2.70 8.15 15.86
CA ARG A 129 1.86 8.69 16.93
C ARG A 129 0.61 9.37 16.37
N VAL A 130 0.74 10.20 15.33
CA VAL A 130 -0.40 10.88 14.72
C VAL A 130 -1.37 9.90 14.07
N LEU A 131 -0.86 8.86 13.43
CA LEU A 131 -1.68 7.80 12.85
C LEU A 131 -2.47 6.99 13.89
N ASP A 132 -1.96 6.90 15.12
CA ASP A 132 -2.63 6.21 16.24
C ASP A 132 -3.58 7.10 17.05
N GLN A 133 -3.48 8.43 16.91
CA GLN A 133 -4.29 9.39 17.67
C GLN A 133 -5.48 9.89 16.88
N LYS A 134 -6.66 9.88 17.52
CA LYS A 134 -7.84 10.56 16.98
C LYS A 134 -7.61 12.06 16.92
N PRO A 135 -8.24 12.79 15.98
CA PRO A 135 -8.03 14.21 15.83
C PRO A 135 -8.22 15.04 17.11
N GLU A 136 -9.18 14.65 17.94
CA GLU A 136 -9.49 15.29 19.23
C GLU A 136 -8.45 15.02 20.34
N GLU A 137 -7.60 14.03 20.16
CA GLU A 137 -6.54 13.64 21.11
C GLU A 137 -5.18 14.25 20.76
N ARG A 138 -5.06 14.85 19.57
CA ARG A 138 -3.82 15.44 19.06
C ARG A 138 -3.51 16.76 19.74
N ASP A 139 -2.23 17.15 19.70
CA ASP A 139 -1.80 18.48 20.12
C ASP A 139 -2.56 19.56 19.35
N LYS A 140 -3.10 20.56 20.07
CA LYS A 140 -3.90 21.64 19.51
C LYS A 140 -3.12 22.52 18.53
N TYR A 141 -1.80 22.58 18.70
CA TYR A 141 -0.89 23.38 17.88
C TYR A 141 -0.22 22.59 16.77
N LEU A 142 -0.50 21.29 16.66
CA LEU A 142 0.14 20.41 15.66
C LEU A 142 -0.03 20.95 14.23
N ALA A 143 -1.18 21.52 13.90
CA ALA A 143 -1.44 22.09 12.59
C ALA A 143 -0.64 23.37 12.30
N ASP A 144 -0.32 24.14 13.34
CA ASP A 144 0.50 25.34 13.25
C ASP A 144 1.98 25.01 13.13
N ASP A 145 2.43 24.03 13.93
CA ASP A 145 3.83 23.62 14.00
C ASP A 145 4.25 22.71 12.82
N ASN A 146 3.40 21.77 12.43
CA ASN A 146 3.67 20.82 11.36
C ASN A 146 2.38 20.46 10.58
N PRO A 147 1.95 21.36 9.68
CA PRO A 147 0.71 21.15 8.91
C PRO A 147 0.74 19.90 8.03
N ALA A 148 1.92 19.49 7.53
CA ALA A 148 2.08 18.29 6.74
C ALA A 148 1.79 17.03 7.58
N LEU A 149 2.26 16.99 8.83
CA LEU A 149 1.99 15.90 9.75
C LEU A 149 0.54 15.89 10.24
N ALA A 150 -0.03 17.08 10.53
CA ALA A 150 -1.40 17.22 11.01
C ALA A 150 -2.44 16.74 9.98
N ALA A 151 -2.10 16.78 8.69
CA ALA A 151 -2.97 16.34 7.61
C ALA A 151 -3.18 14.83 7.53
N PHE A 152 -2.33 14.01 8.17
CA PHE A 152 -2.50 12.55 8.15
C PHE A 152 -3.76 12.14 8.93
N PRO A 153 -4.55 11.16 8.41
CA PRO A 153 -5.74 10.67 9.10
C PRO A 153 -5.39 9.81 10.32
N TYR A 154 -6.38 9.53 11.16
CA TYR A 154 -6.32 8.48 12.16
C TYR A 154 -6.50 7.13 11.50
N VAL A 155 -5.63 6.16 11.82
CA VAL A 155 -5.71 4.79 11.35
C VAL A 155 -6.18 3.88 12.48
N ASN A 156 -7.44 3.48 12.42
CA ASN A 156 -8.01 2.56 13.39
C ASN A 156 -7.51 1.12 13.13
N GLY A 157 -7.20 0.36 14.19
CA GLY A 157 -6.82 -1.06 14.07
C GLY A 157 -5.60 -1.46 14.90
N GLY A 158 -5.02 -0.55 15.67
CA GLY A 158 -3.92 -0.86 16.61
C GLY A 158 -2.56 -1.12 15.97
N LEU A 159 -2.42 -0.96 14.64
CA LEU A 159 -1.14 -1.13 13.94
C LEU A 159 -0.04 -0.21 14.51
N PHE A 160 -0.41 1.00 14.91
CA PHE A 160 0.50 2.03 15.40
C PHE A 160 0.51 2.17 16.93
N ALA A 161 -0.32 1.41 17.66
CA ALA A 161 -0.52 1.56 19.11
C ALA A 161 0.72 1.21 19.97
N ASP A 162 1.61 0.31 19.52
CA ASP A 162 2.83 -0.02 20.26
C ASP A 162 3.91 1.03 19.99
N GLU A 163 4.10 1.95 20.93
CA GLU A 163 5.13 2.99 20.87
C GLU A 163 6.54 2.47 21.17
N ASN A 164 6.69 1.24 21.68
CA ASN A 164 7.96 0.70 22.18
C ASN A 164 8.80 0.03 21.09
N ILE A 165 8.43 0.10 19.84
CA ILE A 165 9.26 -0.45 18.76
C ILE A 165 10.54 0.39 18.62
N GLU A 166 11.68 -0.29 18.53
CA GLU A 166 12.94 0.36 18.21
C GLU A 166 12.98 0.70 16.71
N ILE A 167 13.09 1.99 16.38
CA ILE A 167 13.34 2.46 15.02
C ILE A 167 14.82 2.81 14.91
N PRO A 168 15.59 2.19 13.98
CA PRO A 168 17.01 2.46 13.84
C PRO A 168 17.26 3.83 13.18
N PRO A 169 18.49 4.36 13.26
CA PRO A 169 18.87 5.54 12.49
C PRO A 169 18.79 5.24 10.98
N PHE A 170 18.45 6.25 10.18
CA PHE A 170 18.42 6.15 8.74
C PHE A 170 19.71 6.70 8.13
N THR A 171 20.23 6.00 7.12
CA THR A 171 21.29 6.47 6.22
C THR A 171 20.66 7.05 4.95
N GLU A 172 21.44 7.79 4.14
CA GLU A 172 20.96 8.26 2.82
C GLU A 172 20.61 7.09 1.90
N GLU A 173 21.35 5.98 1.98
CA GLU A 173 21.05 4.77 1.22
C GLU A 173 19.67 4.19 1.62
N LEU A 174 19.41 4.04 2.92
CA LEU A 174 18.13 3.52 3.42
C LEU A 174 16.97 4.47 3.07
N LYS A 175 17.18 5.80 3.19
CA LYS A 175 16.21 6.79 2.75
C LYS A 175 15.89 6.65 1.27
N ASN A 176 16.91 6.46 0.41
CA ASN A 176 16.72 6.28 -1.02
C ASN A 176 15.97 4.97 -1.35
N ILE A 177 16.27 3.88 -0.64
CA ILE A 177 15.51 2.63 -0.81
C ILE A 177 14.03 2.85 -0.47
N LEU A 178 13.73 3.53 0.62
CA LEU A 178 12.35 3.79 1.04
C LEU A 178 11.61 4.72 0.08
N LEU A 179 12.20 5.86 -0.29
CA LEU A 179 11.50 6.90 -1.03
C LEU A 179 11.55 6.72 -2.55
N SER A 180 12.70 6.31 -3.12
CA SER A 180 12.77 6.12 -4.57
C SER A 180 12.32 4.72 -4.96
N LYS A 181 12.98 3.66 -4.46
CA LYS A 181 12.66 2.31 -4.92
C LYS A 181 11.30 1.79 -4.45
N ALA A 182 10.96 2.03 -3.18
CA ALA A 182 9.74 1.48 -2.62
C ALA A 182 8.53 2.41 -2.78
N SER A 183 8.68 3.73 -2.81
CA SER A 183 7.56 4.66 -2.98
C SER A 183 7.38 5.10 -4.43
N GLU A 184 8.42 5.67 -5.11
CA GLU A 184 8.26 6.21 -6.46
C GLU A 184 8.19 5.14 -7.57
N ASP A 185 9.01 4.09 -7.47
CA ASP A 185 9.19 3.11 -8.55
C ASP A 185 8.14 1.98 -8.55
N PHE A 186 7.31 1.88 -7.51
CA PHE A 186 6.33 0.79 -7.35
C PHE A 186 4.96 1.30 -6.92
N ASP A 187 3.91 0.84 -7.60
CA ASP A 187 2.50 1.16 -7.27
C ASP A 187 1.91 0.08 -6.34
N TRP A 188 1.87 0.37 -5.04
CA TRP A 188 1.34 -0.53 -4.01
C TRP A 188 -0.17 -0.75 -4.13
N SER A 189 -0.91 0.17 -4.75
CA SER A 189 -2.35 0.01 -4.96
C SER A 189 -2.69 -1.13 -5.94
N ALA A 190 -1.71 -1.58 -6.73
CA ALA A 190 -1.85 -2.72 -7.63
C ALA A 190 -1.88 -4.09 -6.89
N ILE A 191 -1.53 -4.12 -5.60
CA ILE A 191 -1.60 -5.33 -4.78
C ILE A 191 -3.04 -5.55 -4.35
N SER A 192 -3.55 -6.78 -4.52
CA SER A 192 -4.89 -7.13 -4.05
C SER A 192 -4.96 -7.04 -2.51
N PRO A 193 -5.96 -6.34 -1.94
CA PRO A 193 -6.11 -6.22 -0.48
C PRO A 193 -6.40 -7.55 0.24
N THR A 194 -6.63 -8.64 -0.51
CA THR A 194 -6.84 -9.99 0.05
C THR A 194 -5.55 -10.69 0.46
N ILE A 195 -4.39 -10.05 0.25
CA ILE A 195 -3.07 -10.61 0.58
C ILE A 195 -2.57 -10.14 1.96
N PHE A 196 -3.24 -9.17 2.59
CA PHE A 196 -2.91 -8.62 3.92
C PHE A 196 -3.78 -9.16 5.04
#